data_2bc86cbee67fae991a45181833211b01
#
_entry.id   2bc86cbee67fae991a45181833211b01
#
_cell.length_a   1.000
_cell.length_b   1.000
_cell.length_c   1.000
_cell.angle_alpha   90.00
_cell.angle_beta   90.00
_cell.angle_gamma   90.00
#
_symmetry.space_group_name_H-M   'P 1'
#
loop_
_entity.id
_entity.type
_entity.pdbx_description
1 polymer ?
#
loop_
_entity_poly.entity_id
_entity_poly.type
_entity_poly.pdbx_seq_one_letter_code
_entity_poly.pdbx_strand_id
1 'polypeptide(L)' 'MTYPNIAAERARKGLSQEQLAKELRVCRKTLWNWEHKGNIPMKKVEAMAKLFGVSADYLLERSTTA' A
#
# COMPACT_ATOMS: atom_id res chain seq x y z
N MET A 1 -8.52 8.53 -6.87
CA MET A 1 -7.48 8.98 -5.93
C MET A 1 -6.47 7.89 -5.72
N THR A 2 -5.21 8.23 -5.64
CA THR A 2 -4.16 7.25 -5.46
C THR A 2 -3.55 7.39 -4.07
N TYR A 3 -2.90 6.32 -3.64
CA TYR A 3 -2.15 6.32 -2.38
C TYR A 3 -0.66 6.19 -2.73
N PRO A 4 -0.01 7.30 -3.09
CA PRO A 4 1.35 7.24 -3.62
C PRO A 4 2.38 6.71 -2.63
N ASN A 5 2.10 6.85 -1.32
CA ASN A 5 3.06 6.40 -0.32
C ASN A 5 3.18 4.89 -0.26
N ILE A 6 2.10 4.17 -0.60
CA ILE A 6 2.15 2.71 -0.64
C ILE A 6 3.12 2.27 -1.72
N ALA A 7 2.97 2.80 -2.93
CA ALA A 7 3.85 2.45 -4.03
C ALA A 7 5.29 2.88 -3.76
N ALA A 8 5.46 4.06 -3.15
CA ALA A 8 6.79 4.56 -2.84
C ALA A 8 7.52 3.67 -1.84
N GLU A 9 6.83 3.26 -0.77
CA GLU A 9 7.46 2.39 0.22
C GLU A 9 7.71 0.99 -0.33
N ARG A 10 6.81 0.51 -1.18
CA ARG A 10 7.02 -0.77 -1.86
C ARG A 10 8.31 -0.72 -2.68
N ALA A 11 8.49 0.35 -3.44
CA ALA A 11 9.68 0.51 -4.26
C ALA A 11 10.94 0.63 -3.41
N ARG A 12 10.86 1.34 -2.28
CA ARG A 12 12.01 1.46 -1.37
C ARG A 12 12.44 0.11 -0.81
N LYS A 13 11.50 -0.77 -0.56
CA LYS A 13 11.80 -2.12 -0.07
C LYS A 13 12.20 -3.07 -1.19
N GLY A 14 12.17 -2.62 -2.43
CA GLY A 14 12.53 -3.46 -3.56
C GLY A 14 11.51 -4.54 -3.86
N LEU A 15 10.25 -4.31 -3.51
CA LEU A 15 9.19 -5.30 -3.71
C LEU A 15 8.39 -4.98 -4.97
N SER A 16 8.10 -6.02 -5.76
CA SER A 16 7.14 -5.88 -6.84
C SER A 16 5.72 -5.91 -6.26
N GLN A 17 4.74 -5.54 -7.07
CA GLN A 17 3.34 -5.65 -6.65
C GLN A 17 3.00 -7.08 -6.27
N GLU A 18 3.49 -8.04 -7.03
CA GLU A 18 3.25 -9.44 -6.77
C GLU A 18 3.85 -9.88 -5.43
N GLN A 19 5.06 -9.43 -5.15
CA GLN A 19 5.73 -9.77 -3.89
C GLN A 19 5.00 -9.18 -2.70
N LEU A 20 4.59 -7.92 -2.80
CA LEU A 20 3.85 -7.28 -1.71
C LEU A 20 2.50 -7.95 -1.51
N ALA A 21 1.82 -8.30 -2.61
CA ALA A 21 0.54 -8.98 -2.51
C ALA A 21 0.68 -10.30 -1.76
N LYS A 22 1.75 -11.05 -2.02
CA LYS A 22 2.03 -12.28 -1.30
C LYS A 22 2.21 -12.03 0.19
N GLU A 23 2.96 -10.98 0.53
CA GLU A 23 3.19 -10.64 1.93
C GLU A 23 1.88 -10.30 2.65
N LEU A 24 0.95 -9.70 1.93
CA LEU A 24 -0.34 -9.30 2.49
C LEU A 24 -1.40 -10.38 2.32
N ARG A 25 -1.05 -11.48 1.68
CA ARG A 25 -1.96 -12.61 1.43
C ARG A 25 -3.18 -12.19 0.61
N VAL A 26 -2.94 -11.41 -0.41
CA VAL A 26 -3.99 -11.00 -1.35
C VAL A 26 -3.46 -11.21 -2.77
N CYS A 27 -4.34 -11.14 -3.76
CA CYS A 27 -3.90 -11.23 -5.13
C CYS A 27 -3.39 -9.87 -5.62
N ARG A 28 -2.57 -9.91 -6.67
CA ARG A 28 -1.97 -8.69 -7.22
C ARG A 28 -3.02 -7.67 -7.66
N LYS A 29 -4.13 -8.16 -8.22
CA LYS A 29 -5.21 -7.27 -8.66
C LYS A 29 -5.81 -6.50 -7.49
N THR A 30 -5.98 -7.16 -6.36
CA THR A 30 -6.50 -6.50 -5.16
C THR A 30 -5.54 -5.42 -4.70
N LEU A 31 -4.25 -5.70 -4.68
CA LEU A 31 -3.26 -4.71 -4.30
C LEU A 31 -3.26 -3.54 -5.27
N TRP A 32 -3.33 -3.81 -6.56
CA TRP A 32 -3.40 -2.77 -7.58
C TRP A 32 -4.59 -1.84 -7.33
N ASN A 33 -5.75 -2.43 -7.01
CA ASN A 33 -6.94 -1.65 -6.71
C ASN A 33 -6.72 -0.78 -5.48
N TRP A 34 -6.07 -1.31 -4.46
CA TRP A 34 -5.77 -0.53 -3.25
C TRP A 34 -4.89 0.66 -3.56
N GLU A 35 -3.86 0.47 -4.37
CA GLU A 35 -2.93 1.55 -4.71
C GLU A 35 -3.61 2.64 -5.54
N HIS A 36 -4.56 2.26 -6.38
CA HIS A 36 -5.16 3.20 -7.34
C HIS A 36 -6.53 3.72 -6.91
N LYS A 37 -7.32 2.90 -6.24
CA LYS A 37 -8.70 3.26 -5.91
C LYS A 37 -8.93 3.43 -4.40
N GLY A 38 -8.14 2.79 -3.58
CA GLY A 38 -8.31 2.86 -2.14
C GLY A 38 -9.19 1.74 -1.61
N ASN A 39 -9.98 2.04 -0.58
CA ASN A 39 -10.85 1.06 0.10
C ASN A 39 -10.05 -0.08 0.71
N ILE A 40 -8.96 0.25 1.35
CA ILE A 40 -8.08 -0.74 1.97
C ILE A 40 -8.62 -1.10 3.35
N PRO A 41 -8.82 -2.40 3.64
CA PRO A 41 -9.21 -2.79 5.00
C PRO A 41 -8.16 -2.34 6.02
N MET A 42 -8.61 -1.87 7.17
CA MET A 42 -7.69 -1.35 8.18
C MET A 42 -6.64 -2.39 8.59
N LYS A 43 -7.04 -3.65 8.68
CA LYS A 43 -6.08 -4.71 9.02
C LYS A 43 -4.94 -4.79 8.03
N LYS A 44 -5.23 -4.59 6.75
CA LYS A 44 -4.20 -4.63 5.71
C LYS A 44 -3.34 -3.38 5.74
N VAL A 45 -3.94 -2.23 6.06
CA VAL A 45 -3.17 -1.00 6.25
C VAL A 45 -2.18 -1.18 7.39
N GLU A 46 -2.62 -1.75 8.49
CA GLU A 46 -1.76 -2.00 9.64
C GLU A 46 -0.64 -2.97 9.29
N ALA A 47 -0.95 -4.01 8.53
CA ALA A 47 0.06 -4.97 8.09
C ALA A 47 1.12 -4.31 7.22
N MET A 48 0.69 -3.45 6.29
CA MET A 48 1.62 -2.71 5.45
C MET A 48 2.47 -1.74 6.27
N ALA A 49 1.85 -1.06 7.24
CA ALA A 49 2.57 -0.13 8.08
C ALA A 49 3.70 -0.83 8.85
N LYS A 50 3.41 -2.02 9.38
CA LYS A 50 4.43 -2.81 10.07
C LYS A 50 5.52 -3.27 9.12
N LEU A 51 5.13 -3.73 7.94
CA LEU A 51 6.07 -4.22 6.95
C LEU A 51 7.03 -3.12 6.51
N PHE A 52 6.50 -1.93 6.29
CA PHE A 52 7.31 -0.80 5.82
C PHE A 52 7.96 -0.02 6.95
N GLY A 53 7.55 -0.22 8.19
CA GLY A 53 8.09 0.53 9.32
C GLY A 53 7.64 1.98 9.34
N VAL A 54 6.42 2.24 8.90
CA VAL A 54 5.85 3.60 8.84
C VAL A 54 4.49 3.60 9.52
N SER A 55 3.91 4.78 9.71
CA SER A 55 2.59 4.88 10.30
C SER A 55 1.50 4.60 9.28
N ALA A 56 0.35 4.13 9.76
CA ALA A 56 -0.81 3.92 8.90
C ALA A 56 -1.28 5.24 8.28
N ASP A 57 -1.21 6.32 9.05
CA ASP A 57 -1.60 7.64 8.56
C ASP A 57 -0.76 8.04 7.35
N TYR A 58 0.54 7.78 7.40
CA TYR A 58 1.43 8.06 6.28
C TYR A 58 0.99 7.29 5.03
N LEU A 59 0.65 6.02 5.18
CA LEU A 59 0.25 5.21 4.04
C LEU A 59 -1.08 5.66 3.45
N LEU A 60 -1.94 6.23 4.26
CA LEU A 60 -3.25 6.67 3.81
C LEU A 60 -3.26 8.10 3.30
N GLU A 61 -2.13 8.76 3.25
CA GLU A 61 -2.05 10.08 2.66
C GLU A 61 -2.35 9.97 1.17
N ARG A 62 -3.31 10.75 0.73
CA ARG A 62 -3.73 10.74 -0.66
C ARG A 62 -2.90 11.75 -1.45
N SER A 63 -2.78 11.46 -2.74
CA SER A 63 -2.19 12.43 -3.63
C SER A 63 -3.16 13.59 -3.76
N THR A 64 -2.84 14.70 -3.12
CA THR A 64 -3.59 15.93 -3.33
C THR A 64 -2.82 16.72 -4.35
N THR A 65 -3.27 16.69 -5.56
CA THR A 65 -2.75 17.62 -6.54
C THR A 65 -3.42 18.93 -6.27
N ALA A 66 -2.64 19.82 -5.84
CA ALA A 66 -3.12 21.18 -5.76
C ALA A 66 -3.40 21.67 -7.18
#